data_ed549ad92cb0dd66808b126e7d98eb08
#
_entry.id   ed549ad92cb0dd66808b126e7d98eb08
#
_cell.length_a   1.000
_cell.length_b   1.000
_cell.length_c   1.000
_cell.angle_alpha   90.00
_cell.angle_beta   90.00
_cell.angle_gamma   90.00
#
_symmetry.space_group_name_H-M   'P 1'
#
loop_
_entity.id
_entity.type
_entity.pdbx_description
1 polymer ?
#
loop_
_entity_poly.entity_id
_entity_poly.type
_entity_poly.pdbx_seq_one_letter_code
_entity_poly.pdbx_strand_id
1 'polypeptide(L)'
;TFELHINSLQHIFVSNCVIPLSLLNVPIIMVLLHHSLSKATISTYVRNARIFLRWVHAEYGLSFDPVKIKVPKPPKKNVHVLSSAEIQYLLDSAKCSVPWLTARNKAIIALMLDSGLRQNEVCTLVKKGLDFDRGALQVTGKGCKDRLVPLGYIFKILITIAEREILVSTI
;
A
#
# COMPACT_ATOMS: atom_id res chain seq x y z
N THR A 1 19.40 25.02 -8.93
CA THR A 1 18.59 26.25 -8.88
C THR A 1 17.66 26.24 -10.06
N PHE A 2 16.44 25.75 -9.87
CA PHE A 2 15.34 25.87 -10.83
C PHE A 2 14.64 27.20 -10.53
N GLU A 3 15.09 28.29 -11.09
CA GLU A 3 14.30 29.49 -11.22
C GLU A 3 13.33 29.31 -12.39
N LEU A 4 12.12 28.89 -12.08
CA LEU A 4 10.99 28.94 -12.99
C LEU A 4 10.59 30.41 -13.14
N HIS A 5 10.92 31.03 -14.26
CA HIS A 5 10.36 32.30 -14.70
C HIS A 5 8.83 32.13 -14.91
N ILE A 6 8.05 32.40 -13.87
CA ILE A 6 6.63 32.10 -13.80
C ILE A 6 5.75 33.13 -14.50
N ASN A 7 6.30 34.27 -14.92
CA ASN A 7 5.54 35.29 -15.65
C ASN A 7 5.10 34.91 -17.08
N SER A 8 5.45 33.72 -17.55
CA SER A 8 5.02 33.17 -18.86
C SER A 8 4.32 31.83 -18.79
N LEU A 9 3.99 31.32 -17.59
CA LEU A 9 3.27 30.04 -17.45
C LEU A 9 1.77 30.18 -17.74
N GLN A 10 1.44 30.55 -18.97
CA GLN A 10 0.10 30.29 -19.51
C GLN A 10 -0.09 28.82 -19.93
N HIS A 11 0.97 28.00 -19.84
CA HIS A 11 1.00 26.63 -20.39
C HIS A 11 1.77 25.68 -19.47
N ILE A 12 1.25 24.47 -19.29
CA ILE A 12 1.95 23.37 -18.62
C ILE A 12 2.40 22.36 -19.69
N PHE A 13 3.69 21.99 -19.65
CA PHE A 13 4.25 20.97 -20.51
C PHE A 13 3.95 19.58 -19.96
N VAL A 14 3.15 18.81 -20.69
CA VAL A 14 2.94 17.37 -20.42
C VAL A 14 3.26 16.61 -21.70
N SER A 15 4.34 15.84 -21.69
CA SER A 15 4.73 14.95 -22.80
C SER A 15 4.72 15.61 -24.18
N ASN A 16 5.49 16.72 -24.36
CA ASN A 16 5.56 17.50 -25.61
C ASN A 16 4.30 18.25 -26.04
N CYS A 17 3.24 18.28 -25.24
CA CYS A 17 2.08 19.11 -25.48
C CYS A 17 2.09 20.34 -24.57
N VAL A 18 1.97 21.53 -25.17
CA VAL A 18 1.78 22.81 -24.46
C VAL A 18 0.29 22.97 -24.21
N ILE A 19 -0.13 22.82 -22.96
CA ILE A 19 -1.55 22.95 -22.60
C ILE A 19 -1.76 24.32 -21.93
N PRO A 20 -2.62 25.19 -22.45
CA PRO A 20 -2.96 26.44 -21.79
C PRO A 20 -3.72 26.16 -20.48
N LEU A 21 -3.36 26.88 -19.42
CA LEU A 21 -3.93 26.68 -18.07
C LEU A 21 -5.46 26.77 -18.05
N SER A 22 -6.04 27.55 -18.96
CA SER A 22 -7.49 27.71 -19.09
C SER A 22 -8.22 26.43 -19.56
N LEU A 23 -7.50 25.51 -20.22
CA LEU A 23 -8.02 24.23 -20.71
C LEU A 23 -7.70 23.03 -19.81
N LEU A 24 -7.06 23.24 -18.67
CA LEU A 24 -6.55 22.16 -17.80
C LEU A 24 -7.66 21.26 -17.22
N ASN A 25 -8.90 21.74 -17.19
CA ASN A 25 -10.02 20.97 -16.64
C ASN A 25 -10.46 19.78 -17.53
N VAL A 26 -10.26 19.85 -18.85
CA VAL A 26 -10.72 18.83 -19.78
C VAL A 26 -9.58 17.96 -20.32
N PRO A 27 -8.39 18.51 -20.70
CA PRO A 27 -7.37 17.72 -21.34
C PRO A 27 -6.67 16.73 -20.39
N ILE A 28 -6.45 17.06 -19.12
CA ILE A 28 -5.81 16.12 -18.18
C ILE A 28 -6.66 14.86 -18.01
N ILE A 29 -7.97 15.03 -17.85
CA ILE A 29 -8.91 13.90 -17.77
C ILE A 29 -8.95 13.15 -19.10
N MET A 30 -8.94 13.85 -20.24
CA MET A 30 -8.93 13.23 -21.57
C MET A 30 -7.63 12.48 -21.85
N VAL A 31 -6.47 13.03 -21.51
CA VAL A 31 -5.17 12.33 -21.65
C VAL A 31 -5.10 11.09 -20.75
N LEU A 32 -5.62 11.18 -19.52
CA LEU A 32 -5.69 10.04 -18.62
C LEU A 32 -6.70 8.97 -19.05
N LEU A 33 -7.77 9.37 -19.74
CA LEU A 33 -8.75 8.45 -20.32
C LEU A 33 -8.28 7.79 -21.62
N HIS A 34 -7.36 8.42 -22.36
CA HIS A 34 -6.78 7.88 -23.60
C HIS A 34 -5.77 6.74 -23.34
N HIS A 35 -5.16 6.71 -22.15
CA HIS A 35 -4.43 5.55 -21.70
C HIS A 35 -5.40 4.60 -20.99
N SER A 36 -5.32 3.29 -21.28
CA SER A 36 -6.13 2.23 -20.67
C SER A 36 -5.90 2.05 -19.16
N LEU A 37 -5.94 3.18 -18.42
CA LEU A 37 -5.69 3.24 -16.99
C LEU A 37 -6.94 2.83 -16.20
N SER A 38 -6.72 2.18 -15.06
CA SER A 38 -7.82 1.84 -14.16
C SER A 38 -8.49 3.11 -13.60
N LYS A 39 -9.81 3.05 -13.36
CA LYS A 39 -10.56 4.17 -12.76
C LYS A 39 -9.98 4.62 -11.41
N ALA A 40 -9.37 3.70 -10.65
CA ALA A 40 -8.69 4.01 -9.40
C ALA A 40 -7.41 4.83 -9.63
N THR A 41 -6.61 4.48 -10.64
CA THR A 41 -5.41 5.20 -11.05
C THR A 41 -5.75 6.61 -11.50
N ILE A 42 -6.78 6.76 -12.36
CA ILE A 42 -7.28 8.07 -12.82
C ILE A 42 -7.72 8.93 -11.63
N SER A 43 -8.48 8.36 -10.68
CA SER A 43 -8.89 9.08 -9.47
C SER A 43 -7.70 9.60 -8.66
N THR A 44 -6.64 8.79 -8.54
CA THR A 44 -5.41 9.16 -7.82
C THR A 44 -4.67 10.30 -8.53
N TYR A 45 -4.51 10.21 -9.84
CA TYR A 45 -3.84 11.26 -10.63
C TYR A 45 -4.60 12.58 -10.60
N VAL A 46 -5.93 12.56 -10.78
CA VAL A 46 -6.75 13.77 -10.70
C VAL A 46 -6.71 14.39 -9.31
N ARG A 47 -6.67 13.57 -8.25
CA ARG A 47 -6.53 14.07 -6.88
C ARG A 47 -5.19 14.76 -6.65
N ASN A 48 -4.09 14.15 -7.10
CA ASN A 48 -2.75 14.70 -6.96
C ASN A 48 -2.60 15.99 -7.77
N ALA A 49 -3.08 16.00 -9.02
CA ALA A 49 -3.11 17.19 -9.86
C ALA A 49 -3.92 18.33 -9.20
N ARG A 50 -5.09 18.02 -8.61
CA ARG A 50 -5.90 19.02 -7.91
C ARG A 50 -5.18 19.62 -6.69
N ILE A 51 -4.44 18.78 -5.94
CA ILE A 51 -3.65 19.26 -4.78
C ILE A 51 -2.56 20.23 -5.26
N PHE A 52 -1.82 19.85 -6.30
CA PHE A 52 -0.79 20.69 -6.91
C PHE A 52 -1.36 22.01 -7.42
N LEU A 53 -2.45 21.97 -8.17
CA LEU A 53 -3.10 23.16 -8.71
C LEU A 53 -3.66 24.09 -7.61
N ARG A 54 -4.11 23.53 -6.48
CA ARG A 54 -4.51 24.33 -5.31
C ARG A 54 -3.34 25.11 -4.72
N TRP A 55 -2.19 24.46 -4.62
CA TRP A 55 -0.98 25.13 -4.19
C TRP A 55 -0.56 26.23 -5.18
N VAL A 56 -0.54 25.96 -6.49
CA VAL A 56 -0.24 26.96 -7.53
C VAL A 56 -1.26 28.11 -7.50
N HIS A 57 -2.56 27.82 -7.31
CA HIS A 57 -3.58 28.87 -7.19
C HIS A 57 -3.34 29.79 -5.97
N ALA A 58 -2.99 29.21 -4.83
CA ALA A 58 -2.72 29.97 -3.62
C ALA A 58 -1.46 30.83 -3.73
N GLU A 59 -0.40 30.32 -4.38
CA GLU A 59 0.90 30.98 -4.50
C GLU A 59 0.93 32.04 -5.60
N TYR A 60 0.28 31.74 -6.73
CA TYR A 60 0.40 32.56 -7.97
C TYR A 60 -0.92 33.19 -8.44
N GLY A 61 -2.00 33.07 -7.71
CA GLY A 61 -3.26 33.76 -7.99
C GLY A 61 -3.90 33.34 -9.32
N LEU A 62 -3.98 32.04 -9.62
CA LEU A 62 -4.61 31.56 -10.86
C LEU A 62 -6.04 32.04 -10.99
N SER A 63 -6.48 32.32 -12.23
CA SER A 63 -7.83 32.79 -12.54
C SER A 63 -8.93 31.73 -12.36
N PHE A 64 -8.58 30.45 -12.21
CA PHE A 64 -9.55 29.37 -12.01
C PHE A 64 -9.44 28.76 -10.60
N ASP A 65 -10.57 28.24 -10.10
CA ASP A 65 -10.63 27.56 -8.80
C ASP A 65 -10.44 26.05 -8.96
N PRO A 66 -9.28 25.50 -8.50
CA PRO A 66 -9.03 24.05 -8.60
C PRO A 66 -9.98 23.17 -7.78
N VAL A 67 -10.74 23.73 -6.84
CA VAL A 67 -11.74 22.99 -6.06
C VAL A 67 -12.86 22.49 -6.97
N LYS A 68 -13.15 23.17 -8.08
CA LYS A 68 -14.14 22.80 -9.08
C LYS A 68 -13.78 21.54 -9.88
N ILE A 69 -12.51 21.09 -9.84
CA ILE A 69 -12.08 19.84 -10.48
C ILE A 69 -12.70 18.65 -9.76
N LYS A 70 -13.65 17.97 -10.41
CA LYS A 70 -14.31 16.78 -9.86
C LYS A 70 -13.35 15.58 -9.91
N VAL A 71 -13.07 14.99 -8.77
CA VAL A 71 -12.29 13.73 -8.68
C VAL A 71 -13.24 12.57 -8.98
N PRO A 72 -12.96 11.74 -10.01
CA PRO A 72 -13.78 10.57 -10.31
C PRO A 72 -13.75 9.59 -9.12
N LYS A 73 -14.93 9.10 -8.73
CA LYS A 73 -15.02 8.05 -7.70
C LYS A 73 -14.82 6.69 -8.38
N PRO A 74 -13.79 5.92 -8.04
CA PRO A 74 -13.65 4.56 -8.54
C PRO A 74 -14.77 3.68 -7.97
N PRO A 75 -15.23 2.67 -8.73
CA PRO A 75 -16.17 1.69 -8.21
C PRO A 75 -15.53 0.95 -7.04
N LYS A 76 -16.32 0.60 -6.03
CA LYS A 76 -15.86 -0.29 -4.96
C LYS A 76 -15.48 -1.64 -5.58
N LYS A 77 -14.25 -2.08 -5.37
CA LYS A 77 -13.80 -3.41 -5.78
C LYS A 77 -14.13 -4.38 -4.64
N ASN A 78 -14.91 -5.40 -4.93
CA ASN A 78 -15.08 -6.50 -4.00
C ASN A 78 -13.74 -7.24 -3.87
N VAL A 79 -13.26 -7.38 -2.66
CA VAL A 79 -12.05 -8.15 -2.38
C VAL A 79 -12.46 -9.62 -2.29
N HIS A 80 -11.76 -10.48 -3.02
CA HIS A 80 -11.94 -11.92 -2.90
C HIS A 80 -11.48 -12.38 -1.51
N VAL A 81 -12.35 -13.09 -0.81
CA VAL A 81 -12.04 -13.68 0.49
C VAL A 81 -11.60 -15.10 0.24
N LEU A 82 -10.42 -15.47 0.70
CA LEU A 82 -9.88 -16.81 0.53
C LEU A 82 -10.75 -17.85 1.25
N SER A 83 -11.11 -18.90 0.55
CA SER A 83 -11.75 -20.09 1.13
C SER A 83 -10.76 -20.91 1.96
N SER A 84 -11.26 -21.78 2.81
CA SER A 84 -10.41 -22.69 3.60
C SER A 84 -9.51 -23.58 2.72
N ALA A 85 -10.01 -24.01 1.56
CA ALA A 85 -9.24 -24.82 0.61
C ALA A 85 -8.09 -24.01 -0.02
N GLU A 86 -8.32 -22.74 -0.36
CA GLU A 86 -7.29 -21.84 -0.91
C GLU A 86 -6.22 -21.52 0.14
N ILE A 87 -6.62 -21.33 1.40
CA ILE A 87 -5.69 -21.14 2.53
C ILE A 87 -4.81 -22.37 2.72
N GLN A 88 -5.40 -23.57 2.69
CA GLN A 88 -4.64 -24.81 2.81
C GLN A 88 -3.66 -24.98 1.65
N TYR A 89 -4.10 -24.73 0.42
CA TYR A 89 -3.25 -24.75 -0.76
C TYR A 89 -2.07 -23.77 -0.65
N LEU A 90 -2.32 -22.55 -0.15
CA LEU A 90 -1.29 -21.53 0.07
C LEU A 90 -0.25 -22.00 1.09
N LEU A 91 -0.69 -22.60 2.20
CA LEU A 91 0.20 -23.15 3.23
C LEU A 91 1.02 -24.35 2.70
N ASP A 92 0.43 -25.17 1.85
CA ASP A 92 1.12 -26.32 1.25
C ASP A 92 2.12 -25.89 0.17
N SER A 93 1.82 -24.84 -0.58
CA SER A 93 2.73 -24.25 -1.58
C SER A 93 3.95 -23.58 -0.97
N ALA A 94 3.92 -23.24 0.33
CA ALA A 94 5.03 -22.63 1.05
C ALA A 94 6.19 -23.59 1.37
N LYS A 95 6.12 -24.86 0.92
CA LYS A 95 7.17 -25.87 1.12
C LYS A 95 8.43 -25.50 0.32
N CYS A 96 9.59 -25.73 0.93
CA CYS A 96 10.89 -25.65 0.28
C CYS A 96 11.78 -26.82 0.75
N SER A 97 12.95 -26.99 0.13
CA SER A 97 13.88 -28.08 0.43
C SER A 97 14.42 -28.07 1.86
N VAL A 98 14.40 -26.90 2.51
CA VAL A 98 14.93 -26.70 3.87
C VAL A 98 13.77 -26.67 4.87
N PRO A 99 13.69 -27.59 5.85
CA PRO A 99 12.56 -27.71 6.77
C PRO A 99 12.25 -26.42 7.56
N TRP A 100 13.26 -25.77 8.13
CA TRP A 100 13.07 -24.54 8.92
C TRP A 100 12.56 -23.38 8.07
N LEU A 101 12.95 -23.30 6.78
CA LEU A 101 12.42 -22.29 5.85
C LEU A 101 10.95 -22.56 5.56
N THR A 102 10.55 -23.80 5.41
CA THR A 102 9.15 -24.19 5.26
C THR A 102 8.33 -23.76 6.47
N ALA A 103 8.81 -24.06 7.68
CA ALA A 103 8.14 -23.69 8.92
C ALA A 103 8.01 -22.15 9.05
N ARG A 104 9.09 -21.42 8.79
CA ARG A 104 9.10 -19.95 8.77
C ARG A 104 8.08 -19.39 7.78
N ASN A 105 8.08 -19.88 6.54
CA ASN A 105 7.18 -19.37 5.50
C ASN A 105 5.72 -19.60 5.87
N LYS A 106 5.38 -20.78 6.39
CA LYS A 106 4.03 -21.09 6.88
C LYS A 106 3.64 -20.19 8.06
N ALA A 107 4.57 -19.95 9.00
CA ALA A 107 4.31 -19.05 10.13
C ALA A 107 4.03 -17.61 9.67
N ILE A 108 4.77 -17.10 8.68
CA ILE A 108 4.55 -15.77 8.10
C ILE A 108 3.16 -15.68 7.47
N ILE A 109 2.78 -16.68 6.65
CA ILE A 109 1.47 -16.73 6.01
C ILE A 109 0.36 -16.77 7.05
N ALA A 110 0.46 -17.65 8.04
CA ALA A 110 -0.53 -17.76 9.12
C ALA A 110 -0.67 -16.46 9.90
N LEU A 111 0.46 -15.81 10.24
CA LEU A 111 0.45 -14.53 10.93
C LEU A 111 -0.30 -13.46 10.12
N MET A 112 -0.02 -13.36 8.82
CA MET A 112 -0.70 -12.39 7.95
C MET A 112 -2.20 -12.68 7.81
N LEU A 113 -2.59 -13.93 7.73
CA LEU A 113 -4.00 -14.35 7.64
C LEU A 113 -4.77 -14.07 8.94
N ASP A 114 -4.18 -14.40 10.10
CA ASP A 114 -4.82 -14.24 11.40
C ASP A 114 -4.91 -12.78 11.85
N SER A 115 -3.84 -12.00 11.61
CA SER A 115 -3.67 -10.68 12.19
C SER A 115 -3.91 -9.51 11.22
N GLY A 116 -3.94 -9.79 9.93
CA GLY A 116 -4.05 -8.75 8.89
C GLY A 116 -2.88 -7.76 8.87
N LEU A 117 -1.69 -8.20 9.31
CA LEU A 117 -0.50 -7.37 9.31
C LEU A 117 -0.05 -7.01 7.89
N ARG A 118 0.46 -5.79 7.76
CA ARG A 118 1.10 -5.37 6.50
C ARG A 118 2.47 -6.01 6.36
N GLN A 119 2.93 -6.20 5.12
CA GLN A 119 4.24 -6.78 4.83
C GLN A 119 5.37 -6.12 5.64
N ASN A 120 5.46 -4.80 5.65
CA ASN A 120 6.49 -4.09 6.42
C ASN A 120 6.39 -4.34 7.93
N GLU A 121 5.19 -4.44 8.46
CA GLU A 121 4.97 -4.75 9.87
C GLU A 121 5.48 -6.15 10.20
N VAL A 122 5.27 -7.12 9.33
CA VAL A 122 5.82 -8.48 9.48
C VAL A 122 7.35 -8.48 9.40
N CYS A 123 7.94 -7.75 8.43
CA CYS A 123 9.39 -7.68 8.26
C CYS A 123 10.11 -6.99 9.43
N THR A 124 9.42 -6.10 10.15
CA THR A 124 9.99 -5.35 11.28
C THR A 124 9.66 -5.95 12.65
N LEU A 125 9.01 -7.12 12.68
CA LEU A 125 8.70 -7.80 13.93
C LEU A 125 9.97 -8.17 14.69
N VAL A 126 9.93 -7.91 15.97
CA VAL A 126 10.97 -8.34 16.91
C VAL A 126 10.40 -9.33 17.92
N LYS A 127 11.17 -10.33 18.30
CA LYS A 127 10.75 -11.36 19.26
C LYS A 127 10.22 -10.75 20.57
N LYS A 128 10.80 -9.65 21.02
CA LYS A 128 10.39 -8.92 22.23
C LYS A 128 8.93 -8.40 22.18
N GLY A 129 8.39 -8.18 20.98
CA GLY A 129 7.00 -7.73 20.79
C GLY A 129 5.96 -8.86 20.87
N LEU A 130 6.41 -10.13 20.95
CA LEU A 130 5.52 -11.31 21.00
C LEU A 130 5.25 -11.66 22.48
N ASP A 131 4.01 -11.52 22.87
CA ASP A 131 3.52 -11.95 24.19
C ASP A 131 2.64 -13.20 23.99
N PHE A 132 3.24 -14.37 24.20
CA PHE A 132 2.54 -15.65 24.03
C PHE A 132 1.54 -15.90 25.17
N ASP A 133 1.80 -15.39 26.38
CA ASP A 133 0.92 -15.59 27.55
C ASP A 133 -0.38 -14.83 27.35
N ARG A 134 -0.30 -13.57 26.95
CA ARG A 134 -1.46 -12.74 26.62
C ARG A 134 -2.04 -13.03 25.24
N GLY A 135 -1.31 -13.77 24.40
CA GLY A 135 -1.72 -14.01 23.03
C GLY A 135 -1.79 -12.73 22.21
N ALA A 136 -0.84 -11.83 22.38
CA ALA A 136 -0.80 -10.53 21.75
C ALA A 136 0.56 -10.23 21.12
N LEU A 137 0.52 -9.42 20.07
CA LEU A 137 1.69 -8.93 19.34
C LEU A 137 1.68 -7.41 19.33
N GLN A 138 2.76 -6.80 19.77
CA GLN A 138 2.97 -5.37 19.64
C GLN A 138 3.55 -5.05 18.26
N VAL A 139 2.89 -4.17 17.53
CA VAL A 139 3.26 -3.77 16.17
C VAL A 139 3.33 -2.26 16.07
N THR A 140 4.44 -1.77 15.54
CA THR A 140 4.60 -0.34 15.23
C THR A 140 4.14 -0.08 13.80
N GLY A 141 3.06 0.67 13.64
CA GLY A 141 2.45 1.00 12.36
C GLY A 141 2.96 2.32 11.75
N LYS A 142 2.29 2.75 10.69
CA LYS A 142 2.58 4.03 10.01
C LYS A 142 2.48 5.21 10.98
N GLY A 143 3.55 6.02 11.03
CA GLY A 143 3.63 7.18 11.93
C GLY A 143 4.05 6.82 13.35
N CYS A 144 4.82 5.73 13.54
CA CYS A 144 5.34 5.28 14.83
C CYS A 144 4.24 5.06 15.89
N LYS A 145 3.05 4.63 15.46
CA LYS A 145 1.94 4.30 16.38
C LYS A 145 1.95 2.82 16.69
N ASP A 146 2.12 2.50 17.95
CA ASP A 146 2.03 1.12 18.42
C ASP A 146 0.59 0.68 18.58
N ARG A 147 0.34 -0.57 18.23
CA ARG A 147 -0.94 -1.25 18.47
C ARG A 147 -0.71 -2.69 18.90
N LEU A 148 -1.59 -3.20 19.71
CA LEU A 148 -1.64 -4.62 20.05
C LEU A 148 -2.56 -5.33 19.05
N VAL A 149 -2.10 -6.47 18.56
CA VAL A 149 -2.81 -7.33 17.62
C VAL A 149 -2.94 -8.71 18.27
N PRO A 150 -4.13 -9.32 18.30
CA PRO A 150 -4.27 -10.66 18.84
C PRO A 150 -3.52 -11.68 17.98
N LEU A 151 -2.91 -12.68 18.63
CA LEU A 151 -2.24 -13.79 17.96
C LEU A 151 -3.19 -14.97 17.86
N GLY A 152 -3.40 -15.44 16.64
CA GLY A 152 -4.17 -16.65 16.35
C GLY A 152 -3.47 -17.93 16.85
N TYR A 153 -4.25 -18.95 17.09
CA TYR A 153 -3.76 -20.24 17.59
C TYR A 153 -2.82 -20.93 16.57
N ILE A 154 -3.15 -20.86 15.30
CA ILE A 154 -2.36 -21.49 14.22
C ILE A 154 -0.96 -20.88 14.15
N PHE A 155 -0.85 -19.54 14.26
CA PHE A 155 0.45 -18.89 14.28
C PHE A 155 1.30 -19.32 15.47
N LYS A 156 0.72 -19.45 16.67
CA LYS A 156 1.43 -19.92 17.87
C LYS A 156 2.05 -21.29 17.66
N ILE A 157 1.31 -22.24 17.08
CA ILE A 157 1.81 -23.56 16.74
C ILE A 157 2.97 -23.49 15.75
N LEU A 158 2.78 -22.77 14.65
CA LEU A 158 3.77 -22.70 13.57
C LEU A 158 5.08 -22.02 13.99
N ILE A 159 5.01 -20.99 14.82
CA ILE A 159 6.24 -20.33 15.33
C ILE A 159 7.01 -21.26 16.27
N THR A 160 6.32 -22.02 17.11
CA THR A 160 6.93 -23.00 17.99
C THR A 160 7.64 -24.13 17.20
N ILE A 161 7.03 -24.58 16.09
CA ILE A 161 7.65 -25.55 15.20
C ILE A 161 8.88 -24.92 14.53
N ALA A 162 8.79 -23.71 14.02
CA ALA A 162 9.91 -23.02 13.37
C ALA A 162 11.10 -22.82 14.31
N GLU A 163 10.86 -22.47 15.58
CA GLU A 163 11.93 -22.35 16.59
C GLU A 163 12.62 -23.71 16.86
N ARG A 164 11.88 -24.80 16.94
CA ARG A 164 12.45 -26.14 17.10
C ARG A 164 13.31 -26.56 15.91
N GLU A 165 12.83 -26.35 14.69
CA GLU A 165 13.56 -26.66 13.47
C GLU A 165 14.86 -25.85 13.34
N ILE A 166 14.87 -24.60 13.75
CA ILE A 166 16.07 -23.76 13.78
C ILE A 166 17.10 -24.33 14.77
N LEU A 167 16.67 -24.70 15.98
CA LEU A 167 17.54 -25.30 16.99
C LEU A 167 18.18 -26.61 16.50
N VAL A 168 17.42 -27.47 15.84
CA VAL A 168 17.93 -28.74 15.28
C VAL A 168 18.92 -28.51 14.14
N SER A 169 18.75 -27.46 13.34
CA SER A 169 19.66 -27.15 12.22
C SER A 169 20.96 -26.48 12.63
N THR A 170 21.09 -26.08 13.91
CA THR A 170 22.26 -25.38 14.45
C THR A 170 23.21 -26.32 15.23
N ILE A 171 22.79 -27.59 15.41
CA ILE A 171 23.60 -28.68 16.01
C ILE A 171 24.22 -29.51 14.91
#